data_59c613767d93b23e1ba02f158793a94a
#
_entry.id   59c613767d93b23e1ba02f158793a94a
#
_cell.length_a   1.000
_cell.length_b   1.000
_cell.length_c   1.000
_cell.angle_alpha   90.00
_cell.angle_beta   90.00
_cell.angle_gamma   90.00
#
_symmetry.space_group_name_H-M   'P 1'
#
loop_
_entity.id
_entity.type
_entity.pdbx_description
1 polymer ?
#
loop_
_entity_poly.entity_id
_entity_poly.type
_entity_poly.pdbx_seq_one_letter_code
_entity_poly.pdbx_strand_id
1 'polypeptide(L)' 'MAVIKTLSERERIGQKIASMRQEAGLSQAQLGERCGLERFHISRIESGRHSVGLDTLAAIARAMGKTLDFV' A
#
# COMPACT_ATOMS: atom_id res chain seq x y z
N MET A 1 15.41 -29.66 1.20
CA MET A 1 15.53 -28.36 1.88
C MET A 1 14.39 -27.44 1.39
N ALA A 2 13.64 -26.89 2.31
CA ALA A 2 12.58 -25.97 1.94
C ALA A 2 13.15 -24.61 1.56
N VAL A 3 12.71 -24.08 0.43
CA VAL A 3 13.06 -22.72 0.02
C VAL A 3 12.01 -21.79 0.57
N ILE A 4 12.40 -20.88 1.44
CA ILE A 4 11.50 -19.86 1.97
C ILE A 4 11.55 -18.68 1.02
N LYS A 5 10.42 -18.42 0.38
CA LYS A 5 10.31 -17.27 -0.51
C LYS A 5 10.22 -16.00 0.32
N THR A 6 11.18 -15.12 0.16
CA THR A 6 11.16 -13.80 0.79
C THR A 6 10.30 -12.87 -0.06
N LEU A 7 9.41 -12.12 0.59
CA LEU A 7 8.61 -11.12 -0.09
C LEU A 7 9.50 -10.02 -0.67
N SER A 8 9.18 -9.58 -1.89
CA SER A 8 9.79 -8.37 -2.42
C SER A 8 9.34 -7.15 -1.60
N GLU A 9 10.06 -6.04 -1.72
CA GLU A 9 9.65 -4.82 -1.03
C GLU A 9 8.26 -4.35 -1.49
N ARG A 10 7.94 -4.52 -2.76
CA ARG A 10 6.61 -4.19 -3.28
C ARG A 10 5.53 -5.02 -2.62
N GLU A 11 5.76 -6.32 -2.48
CA GLU A 11 4.82 -7.23 -1.83
C GLU A 11 4.70 -6.93 -0.33
N ARG A 12 5.83 -6.72 0.34
CA ARG A 12 5.84 -6.42 1.78
C ARG A 12 5.10 -5.11 2.08
N ILE A 13 5.42 -4.05 1.35
CA ILE A 13 4.76 -2.75 1.54
C ILE A 13 3.31 -2.80 1.10
N GLY A 14 3.01 -3.50 0.02
CA GLY A 14 1.64 -3.68 -0.44
C GLY A 14 0.76 -4.34 0.62
N GLN A 15 1.25 -5.41 1.23
CA GLN A 15 0.53 -6.08 2.33
C GLN A 15 0.35 -5.16 3.53
N LYS A 16 1.36 -4.34 3.84
CA LYS A 16 1.30 -3.39 4.93
C LYS A 16 0.23 -2.32 4.67
N ILE A 17 0.16 -1.83 3.44
CA ILE A 17 -0.87 -0.85 3.03
C ILE A 17 -2.27 -1.45 3.20
N ALA A 18 -2.46 -2.68 2.72
CA ALA A 18 -3.76 -3.36 2.84
C ALA A 18 -4.18 -3.52 4.30
N SER A 19 -3.24 -3.92 5.15
CA SER A 19 -3.48 -4.10 6.58
C SER A 19 -3.86 -2.77 7.25
N MET A 20 -3.09 -1.72 7.00
CA MET A 20 -3.36 -0.40 7.56
C MET A 20 -4.68 0.17 7.06
N ARG A 21 -4.99 -0.06 5.78
CA ARG A 21 -6.26 0.36 5.19
C ARG A 21 -7.45 -0.30 5.89
N GLN A 22 -7.36 -1.61 6.11
CA GLN A 22 -8.40 -2.37 6.79
C GLN A 22 -8.58 -1.91 8.23
N GLU A 23 -7.48 -1.66 8.93
CA GLU A 23 -7.51 -1.12 10.30
C GLU A 23 -8.17 0.26 10.35
N ALA A 24 -7.99 1.06 9.30
CA ALA A 24 -8.63 2.38 9.20
C ALA A 24 -10.10 2.29 8.75
N GLY A 25 -10.61 1.10 8.45
CA GLY A 25 -11.99 0.91 8.02
C GLY A 25 -12.26 1.37 6.60
N LEU A 26 -11.24 1.43 5.75
CA LEU A 26 -11.38 1.94 4.39
C LEU A 26 -11.41 0.79 3.38
N SER A 27 -12.29 0.93 2.37
CA SER A 27 -12.21 0.10 1.18
C SER A 27 -11.05 0.58 0.29
N GLN A 28 -10.67 -0.24 -0.70
CA GLN A 28 -9.68 0.18 -1.70
C GLN A 28 -10.16 1.43 -2.45
N ALA A 29 -11.43 1.49 -2.79
CA ALA A 29 -12.01 2.65 -3.47
C ALA A 29 -11.93 3.90 -2.59
N GLN A 30 -12.22 3.77 -1.30
CA GLN A 30 -12.16 4.90 -0.37
C GLN A 30 -10.73 5.40 -0.17
N LEU A 31 -9.77 4.50 -0.04
CA LEU A 31 -8.37 4.89 0.04
C LEU A 31 -7.93 5.60 -1.24
N GLY A 32 -8.29 5.04 -2.39
CA GLY A 32 -7.98 5.66 -3.69
C GLY A 32 -8.54 7.06 -3.79
N GLU A 33 -9.79 7.25 -3.39
CA GLU A 33 -10.43 8.57 -3.40
C GLU A 33 -9.66 9.59 -2.56
N ARG A 34 -9.17 9.19 -1.40
CA ARG A 34 -8.40 10.07 -0.50
C ARG A 34 -7.06 10.49 -1.07
N CYS A 35 -6.44 9.66 -1.88
CA CYS A 35 -5.11 9.95 -2.44
C CYS A 35 -5.09 10.16 -3.95
N GLY A 36 -6.27 10.27 -4.57
CA GLY A 36 -6.37 10.58 -6.00
C GLY A 36 -6.03 9.43 -6.93
N LEU A 37 -6.22 8.18 -6.48
CA LEU A 37 -5.96 6.98 -7.27
C LEU A 37 -7.23 6.18 -7.47
N GLU A 38 -7.30 5.46 -8.58
CA GLU A 38 -8.42 4.56 -8.84
C GLU A 38 -8.29 3.28 -8.02
N ARG A 39 -9.43 2.65 -7.73
CA ARG A 39 -9.49 1.44 -6.92
C ARG A 39 -8.55 0.34 -7.43
N PHE A 40 -8.55 0.10 -8.76
CA PHE A 40 -7.71 -0.98 -9.31
C PHE A 40 -6.23 -0.67 -9.14
N HIS A 41 -5.84 0.60 -9.12
CA HIS A 41 -4.46 1.01 -8.88
C HIS A 41 -4.04 0.65 -7.45
N ILE A 42 -4.89 0.96 -6.48
CA ILE A 42 -4.67 0.55 -5.08
C ILE A 42 -4.54 -0.96 -4.98
N SER A 43 -5.43 -1.71 -5.65
CA SER A 43 -5.39 -3.17 -5.67
C SER A 43 -4.05 -3.71 -6.17
N ARG A 44 -3.52 -3.14 -7.24
CA ARG A 44 -2.23 -3.55 -7.82
C ARG A 44 -1.06 -3.22 -6.91
N ILE A 45 -1.12 -2.08 -6.23
CA ILE A 45 -0.11 -1.69 -5.25
C ILE A 45 -0.12 -2.67 -4.07
N GLU A 46 -1.30 -2.98 -3.54
CA GLU A 46 -1.45 -3.89 -2.41
C GLU A 46 -1.00 -5.31 -2.73
N SER A 47 -1.17 -5.75 -3.97
CA SER A 47 -0.73 -7.08 -4.39
C SER A 47 0.75 -7.16 -4.75
N GLY A 48 1.47 -6.04 -4.74
CA GLY A 48 2.89 -6.00 -5.09
C GLY A 48 3.15 -6.05 -6.59
N ARG A 49 2.12 -5.88 -7.42
CA ARG A 49 2.25 -5.92 -8.88
C ARG A 49 2.68 -4.60 -9.49
N HIS A 50 2.64 -3.54 -8.70
CA HIS A 50 2.95 -2.21 -9.18
C HIS A 50 3.90 -1.51 -8.21
N SER A 51 4.95 -0.94 -8.75
CA SER A 51 5.89 -0.11 -7.99
C SER A 51 5.39 1.34 -8.02
N VAL A 52 5.41 1.99 -6.88
CA VAL A 52 4.95 3.38 -6.77
C VAL A 52 6.11 4.31 -6.48
N GLY A 53 6.01 5.52 -6.99
CA GLY A 53 6.96 6.57 -6.64
C GLY A 53 6.78 7.03 -5.20
N LEU A 54 7.80 7.71 -4.71
CA LEU A 54 7.85 8.16 -3.32
C LEU A 54 6.68 9.09 -2.98
N ASP A 55 6.35 10.03 -3.88
CA ASP A 55 5.28 10.99 -3.61
C ASP A 55 3.91 10.30 -3.52
N THR A 56 3.66 9.33 -4.37
CA THR A 56 2.42 8.55 -4.33
C THR A 56 2.35 7.72 -3.06
N LEU A 57 3.45 7.08 -2.67
CA LEU A 57 3.50 6.29 -1.45
C LEU A 57 3.26 7.18 -0.22
N ALA A 58 3.86 8.37 -0.19
CA ALA A 58 3.64 9.34 0.88
C ALA A 58 2.17 9.79 0.95
N ALA A 59 1.52 9.99 -0.20
CA ALA A 59 0.11 10.36 -0.26
C ALA A 59 -0.78 9.24 0.30
N ILE A 60 -0.47 7.98 -0.03
CA ILE A 60 -1.18 6.82 0.51
C ILE A 60 -1.02 6.77 2.04
N ALA A 61 0.19 6.97 2.54
CA ALA A 61 0.45 6.99 3.98
C ALA A 61 -0.37 8.08 4.68
N ARG A 62 -0.34 9.31 4.15
CA ARG A 62 -1.10 10.43 4.73
C ARG A 62 -2.60 10.18 4.73
N ALA A 63 -3.11 9.51 3.69
CA ALA A 63 -4.53 9.18 3.60
C ALA A 63 -4.98 8.25 4.73
N MET A 64 -4.06 7.54 5.34
CA MET A 64 -4.32 6.64 6.48
C MET A 64 -3.80 7.23 7.80
N GLY A 65 -3.47 8.51 7.84
CA GLY A 65 -2.97 9.18 9.04
C GLY A 65 -1.54 8.79 9.42
N LYS A 66 -0.77 8.31 8.46
CA LYS A 66 0.62 7.86 8.69
C LYS A 66 1.60 8.80 8.01
N THR A 67 2.84 8.73 8.43
CA THR A 67 3.94 9.46 7.81
C THR A 67 4.96 8.45 7.29
N LEU A 68 5.39 8.63 6.06
CA LEU A 68 6.44 7.80 5.48
C LEU A 68 7.78 8.26 6.05
N ASP A 69 8.52 7.34 6.64
CA ASP A 69 9.80 7.67 7.28
C ASP A 69 10.67 6.43 7.39
N PHE A 70 11.93 6.64 7.72
CA PHE A 70 12.83 5.57 8.15
C PHE A 70 12.78 5.47 9.67
N VAL A 71 12.70 4.24 10.16
CA VAL A 71 12.63 3.94 11.59
C VAL A 71 13.68 2.93 11.99
#